data_cc059a1e7bf7b52e6b568289d389646a
#
_entry.id   cc059a1e7bf7b52e6b568289d389646a
#
_cell.length_a   1.000
_cell.length_b   1.000
_cell.length_c   1.000
_cell.angle_alpha   90.00
_cell.angle_beta   90.00
_cell.angle_gamma   90.00
#
_symmetry.space_group_name_H-M   'P 1'
#
loop_
_entity.id
_entity.type
_entity.pdbx_description
1 polymer ?
#
loop_
_entity_poly.entity_id
_entity_poly.type
_entity_poly.pdbx_seq_one_letter_code
_entity_poly.pdbx_strand_id
1 'polypeptide(L)'
;MTAMAAWAFAVWPQTQQRPAAVVKDAPAVWRDPEVRRRTVTTQAEAARTRREAAWARAKQRGLPIKGEKPGGGAFELMDFDGERPLYRTTCNANAGISSGANLLWVAPYGVNGEGGTVGVWDASSARTTHREYGGRVTSMDGASASSDHASHVVGTICAAGIDAAAKGMAPAVRVDSYDWTDDVSEMAERGAAVPGEAGMINISSHSYGMYAGWAYTQSPAYTWYGTGMDAAGYEDHFGQYNAYARDIDTLAYSLPYYLIFWAAGNDRLDNPKQGDSVALIPGGASVAYDPALHPPGDKVYKNGYDTLSYDGLGKNVLTVGALRDAVSGGVRNLGYAGMTSFSSWGPTDDGRIKPDVTANGYYLWST
;
A
#
# COMPACT_ATOMS: atom_id res chain seq x y z
N MET A 1 -18.15 15.71 -26.61
CA MET A 1 -17.71 14.30 -26.64
C MET A 1 -16.72 14.12 -25.50
N THR A 2 -17.18 13.62 -24.36
CA THR A 2 -16.37 13.48 -23.13
C THR A 2 -16.33 11.99 -22.81
N ALA A 3 -15.16 11.38 -22.96
CA ALA A 3 -14.94 9.97 -22.67
C ALA A 3 -15.03 9.76 -21.16
N MET A 4 -16.08 9.10 -20.70
CA MET A 4 -16.20 8.57 -19.33
C MET A 4 -15.37 7.29 -19.24
N ALA A 5 -14.24 7.33 -18.54
CA ALA A 5 -13.57 6.13 -18.08
C ALA A 5 -14.27 5.62 -16.82
N ALA A 6 -15.27 4.77 -16.99
CA ALA A 6 -15.87 4.00 -15.91
C ALA A 6 -15.01 2.75 -15.69
N TRP A 7 -14.25 2.71 -14.61
CA TRP A 7 -13.54 1.50 -14.17
C TRP A 7 -14.55 0.60 -13.45
N ALA A 8 -15.11 -0.34 -14.20
CA ALA A 8 -15.91 -1.41 -13.65
C ALA A 8 -14.98 -2.53 -13.17
N PHE A 9 -15.00 -2.86 -11.88
CA PHE A 9 -14.54 -4.16 -11.40
C PHE A 9 -15.53 -5.22 -11.92
N ALA A 10 -15.33 -5.65 -13.14
CA ALA A 10 -16.07 -6.78 -13.68
C ALA A 10 -15.49 -8.05 -13.08
N VAL A 11 -16.16 -8.61 -12.09
CA VAL A 11 -16.02 -10.03 -11.79
C VAL A 11 -16.55 -10.76 -13.03
N TRP A 12 -15.64 -11.29 -13.83
CA TRP A 12 -15.96 -12.02 -15.05
C TRP A 12 -16.70 -13.30 -14.70
N PRO A 13 -17.88 -13.59 -15.26
CA PRO A 13 -18.53 -14.87 -15.02
C PRO A 13 -17.62 -16.00 -15.54
N GLN A 14 -17.42 -17.04 -14.72
CA GLN A 14 -16.48 -18.17 -14.93
C GLN A 14 -16.79 -19.05 -16.16
N THR A 15 -17.69 -18.66 -17.05
CA THR A 15 -18.19 -19.52 -18.13
C THR A 15 -17.73 -19.14 -19.55
N GLN A 16 -16.86 -18.14 -19.72
CA GLN A 16 -16.28 -17.92 -21.06
C GLN A 16 -14.81 -18.35 -21.11
N GLN A 17 -14.59 -19.58 -21.55
CA GLN A 17 -13.28 -20.03 -22.00
C GLN A 17 -12.80 -19.12 -23.15
N ARG A 18 -11.82 -18.25 -22.89
CA ARG A 18 -11.10 -17.58 -23.98
C ARG A 18 -10.20 -18.57 -24.70
N PRO A 19 -10.05 -18.49 -26.03
CA PRO A 19 -9.24 -19.45 -26.78
C PRO A 19 -7.76 -19.35 -26.39
N ALA A 20 -7.12 -20.50 -26.31
CA ALA A 20 -5.72 -20.72 -25.91
C ALA A 20 -4.64 -20.07 -26.81
N ALA A 21 -5.01 -19.15 -27.69
CA ALA A 21 -4.14 -18.64 -28.76
C ALA A 21 -3.12 -17.57 -28.35
N VAL A 22 -3.20 -17.01 -27.11
CA VAL A 22 -2.35 -15.87 -26.71
C VAL A 22 -1.06 -16.29 -25.99
N VAL A 23 -0.88 -17.58 -25.69
CA VAL A 23 0.17 -18.05 -24.76
C VAL A 23 1.47 -18.49 -25.43
N LYS A 24 1.54 -18.58 -26.76
CA LYS A 24 2.72 -19.17 -27.43
C LYS A 24 4.03 -18.39 -27.23
N ASP A 25 3.96 -17.07 -27.05
CA ASP A 25 5.15 -16.20 -26.89
C ASP A 25 5.34 -15.69 -25.45
N ALA A 26 4.56 -16.19 -24.51
CA ALA A 26 4.70 -15.79 -23.11
C ALA A 26 6.02 -16.35 -22.51
N PRO A 27 6.69 -15.62 -21.57
CA PRO A 27 7.87 -16.10 -20.87
C PRO A 27 7.67 -17.48 -20.24
N ALA A 28 8.75 -18.24 -20.10
CA ALA A 28 8.70 -19.59 -19.54
C ALA A 28 8.05 -19.63 -18.14
N VAL A 29 8.28 -18.60 -17.32
CA VAL A 29 7.67 -18.43 -15.98
C VAL A 29 6.14 -18.39 -16.04
N TRP A 30 5.54 -17.94 -17.14
CA TRP A 30 4.09 -17.92 -17.30
C TRP A 30 3.52 -19.24 -17.84
N ARG A 31 4.29 -19.92 -18.70
CA ARG A 31 3.84 -21.12 -19.40
C ARG A 31 4.06 -22.41 -18.61
N ASP A 32 5.11 -22.44 -17.77
CA ASP A 32 5.52 -23.61 -17.02
C ASP A 32 5.27 -23.39 -15.52
N PRO A 33 4.27 -24.07 -14.93
CA PRO A 33 3.97 -23.96 -13.50
C PRO A 33 5.15 -24.31 -12.58
N GLU A 34 6.03 -25.20 -13.02
CA GLU A 34 7.21 -25.60 -12.26
C GLU A 34 8.27 -24.50 -12.23
N VAL A 35 8.52 -23.86 -13.40
CA VAL A 35 9.41 -22.69 -13.49
C VAL A 35 8.85 -21.53 -12.64
N ARG A 36 7.54 -21.28 -12.73
CA ARG A 36 6.87 -20.26 -11.92
C ARG A 36 7.05 -20.54 -10.43
N ARG A 37 6.72 -21.75 -9.96
CA ARG A 37 6.85 -22.13 -8.55
C ARG A 37 8.28 -21.94 -8.05
N ARG A 38 9.29 -22.39 -8.80
CA ARG A 38 10.70 -22.17 -8.42
C ARG A 38 11.07 -20.71 -8.36
N THR A 39 10.68 -19.90 -9.35
CA THR A 39 10.96 -18.44 -9.35
C THR A 39 10.36 -17.78 -8.12
N VAL A 40 9.09 -18.04 -7.86
CA VAL A 40 8.34 -17.50 -6.72
C VAL A 40 8.98 -17.94 -5.39
N THR A 41 9.26 -19.22 -5.21
CA THR A 41 9.92 -19.76 -4.00
C THR A 41 11.28 -19.10 -3.77
N THR A 42 12.11 -19.00 -4.81
CA THR A 42 13.43 -18.36 -4.72
C THR A 42 13.33 -16.89 -4.31
N GLN A 43 12.36 -16.14 -4.85
CA GLN A 43 12.11 -14.75 -4.47
C GLN A 43 11.67 -14.62 -3.01
N ALA A 44 10.71 -15.46 -2.60
CA ALA A 44 10.20 -15.50 -1.24
C ALA A 44 11.31 -15.80 -0.22
N GLU A 45 12.12 -16.82 -0.49
CA GLU A 45 13.28 -17.17 0.35
C GLU A 45 14.31 -16.03 0.44
N ALA A 46 14.60 -15.39 -0.69
CA ALA A 46 15.52 -14.25 -0.72
C ALA A 46 14.99 -13.05 0.09
N ALA A 47 13.71 -12.74 -0.01
CA ALA A 47 13.07 -11.67 0.76
C ALA A 47 13.11 -11.96 2.27
N ARG A 48 12.75 -13.19 2.66
CA ARG A 48 12.82 -13.65 4.06
C ARG A 48 14.24 -13.56 4.63
N THR A 49 15.23 -14.04 3.89
CA THR A 49 16.65 -14.00 4.31
C THR A 49 17.13 -12.56 4.51
N ARG A 50 16.77 -11.63 3.62
CA ARG A 50 17.11 -10.21 3.77
C ARG A 50 16.49 -9.63 5.04
N ARG A 51 15.21 -9.87 5.28
CA ARG A 51 14.52 -9.37 6.48
C ARG A 51 15.13 -9.91 7.77
N GLU A 52 15.41 -11.21 7.84
CA GLU A 52 16.06 -11.83 9.01
C GLU A 52 17.44 -11.22 9.28
N ALA A 53 18.24 -10.99 8.24
CA ALA A 53 19.52 -10.31 8.35
C ALA A 53 19.37 -8.86 8.85
N ALA A 54 18.36 -8.15 8.35
CA ALA A 54 18.06 -6.79 8.80
C ALA A 54 17.65 -6.75 10.28
N TRP A 55 16.83 -7.68 10.73
CA TRP A 55 16.43 -7.76 12.14
C TRP A 55 17.61 -8.11 13.06
N ALA A 56 18.49 -9.02 12.64
CA ALA A 56 19.71 -9.34 13.39
C ALA A 56 20.61 -8.11 13.54
N ARG A 57 20.79 -7.35 12.45
CA ARG A 57 21.56 -6.11 12.45
C ARG A 57 20.91 -5.02 13.33
N ALA A 58 19.59 -4.88 13.28
CA ALA A 58 18.86 -3.93 14.10
C ALA A 58 19.04 -4.22 15.60
N LYS A 59 18.94 -5.49 16.00
CA LYS A 59 19.20 -5.92 17.39
C LYS A 59 20.58 -5.52 17.86
N GLN A 60 21.61 -5.70 17.03
CA GLN A 60 22.98 -5.29 17.35
C GLN A 60 23.14 -3.78 17.53
N ARG A 61 22.31 -2.99 16.83
CA ARG A 61 22.35 -1.52 16.85
C ARG A 61 21.36 -0.89 17.84
N GLY A 62 20.59 -1.69 18.58
CA GLY A 62 19.56 -1.19 19.49
C GLY A 62 18.38 -0.48 18.77
N LEU A 63 18.16 -0.77 17.49
CA LEU A 63 17.08 -0.17 16.71
C LEU A 63 15.79 -0.97 16.90
N PRO A 64 14.60 -0.30 16.93
CA PRO A 64 13.33 -0.99 17.02
C PRO A 64 13.09 -1.81 15.75
N ILE A 65 12.55 -3.03 15.91
CA ILE A 65 12.16 -3.87 14.78
C ILE A 65 10.72 -3.63 14.39
N LYS A 66 9.81 -3.56 15.35
CA LYS A 66 8.37 -3.28 15.19
C LYS A 66 7.92 -2.28 16.26
N GLY A 67 6.85 -1.56 15.99
CA GLY A 67 6.22 -0.66 16.95
C GLY A 67 4.99 0.04 16.38
N GLU A 68 4.36 0.85 17.21
CA GLU A 68 3.24 1.70 16.82
C GLU A 68 3.70 3.15 16.63
N LYS A 69 3.06 3.83 15.67
CA LYS A 69 3.27 5.27 15.44
C LYS A 69 2.38 6.08 16.38
N PRO A 70 2.85 7.22 16.81
CA PRO A 70 1.99 8.21 17.46
C PRO A 70 0.87 8.68 16.53
N GLY A 71 -0.35 8.66 17.04
CA GLY A 71 -1.52 9.02 16.24
C GLY A 71 -2.12 7.87 15.43
N GLY A 72 -1.61 6.65 15.63
CA GLY A 72 -2.10 5.41 15.01
C GLY A 72 -1.26 4.93 13.83
N GLY A 73 -1.34 3.64 13.57
CA GLY A 73 -0.55 2.94 12.57
C GLY A 73 0.73 2.32 13.13
N ALA A 74 1.22 1.28 12.47
CA ALA A 74 2.39 0.52 12.90
C ALA A 74 3.60 0.78 12.00
N PHE A 75 4.78 0.38 12.47
CA PHE A 75 5.98 0.32 11.66
C PHE A 75 6.73 -1.00 11.88
N GLU A 76 7.44 -1.47 10.87
CA GLU A 76 8.32 -2.64 10.93
C GLU A 76 9.56 -2.44 10.07
N LEU A 77 10.71 -2.88 10.60
CA LEU A 77 11.97 -2.87 9.86
C LEU A 77 11.99 -3.99 8.81
N MET A 78 12.18 -3.61 7.57
CA MET A 78 12.22 -4.54 6.42
C MET A 78 13.63 -4.84 5.94
N ASP A 79 14.54 -3.86 5.92
CA ASP A 79 15.91 -4.01 5.41
C ASP A 79 16.81 -2.86 5.86
N PHE A 80 18.03 -2.83 5.32
CA PHE A 80 18.96 -1.70 5.39
C PHE A 80 19.46 -1.33 3.99
N ASP A 81 19.53 -0.04 3.72
CA ASP A 81 20.29 0.54 2.61
C ASP A 81 21.59 1.11 3.17
N GLY A 82 22.71 0.43 2.92
CA GLY A 82 23.95 0.75 3.60
C GLY A 82 23.82 0.69 5.12
N GLU A 83 23.98 1.81 5.82
CA GLU A 83 23.82 1.91 7.27
C GLU A 83 22.42 2.34 7.71
N ARG A 84 21.53 2.70 6.76
CA ARG A 84 20.23 3.25 7.03
C ARG A 84 19.17 2.14 7.14
N PRO A 85 18.38 2.10 8.22
CA PRO A 85 17.26 1.18 8.33
C PRO A 85 16.09 1.61 7.45
N LEU A 86 15.47 0.67 6.76
CA LEU A 86 14.27 0.85 5.96
C LEU A 86 13.06 0.33 6.73
N TYR A 87 12.16 1.24 7.11
CA TYR A 87 10.91 0.91 7.81
C TYR A 87 9.71 1.04 6.90
N ARG A 88 8.81 0.06 6.93
CA ARG A 88 7.43 0.17 6.44
C ARG A 88 6.54 0.84 7.48
N THR A 89 5.52 1.55 7.00
CA THR A 89 4.50 2.21 7.82
C THR A 89 3.14 2.18 7.13
N THR A 90 2.06 2.23 7.93
CA THR A 90 0.68 2.22 7.39
C THR A 90 0.27 3.55 6.79
N CYS A 91 -0.48 3.49 5.69
CA CYS A 91 -1.18 4.59 5.04
C CYS A 91 -2.68 4.29 4.97
N ASN A 92 -3.57 5.27 4.99
CA ASN A 92 -5.01 5.06 5.09
C ASN A 92 -5.79 5.59 3.87
N ALA A 93 -6.94 5.00 3.56
CA ALA A 93 -7.76 5.25 2.37
C ALA A 93 -9.27 5.29 2.59
N ASN A 94 -10.08 5.78 1.61
CA ASN A 94 -11.54 5.91 1.67
C ASN A 94 -12.28 6.00 0.32
N ALA A 95 -13.44 5.56 0.05
CA ALA A 95 -14.90 5.77 0.06
C ALA A 95 -15.68 5.51 -1.25
N GLY A 96 -16.92 5.04 -1.08
CA GLY A 96 -17.83 4.47 -2.10
C GLY A 96 -18.44 5.39 -3.16
N ILE A 97 -18.96 6.57 -2.76
CA ILE A 97 -19.62 7.47 -3.72
C ILE A 97 -18.61 8.18 -4.62
N SER A 98 -17.48 8.60 -4.05
CA SER A 98 -16.40 9.30 -4.78
C SER A 98 -15.82 8.42 -5.87
N SER A 99 -15.62 7.12 -5.60
CA SER A 99 -15.14 6.13 -6.58
C SER A 99 -16.20 5.73 -7.60
N GLY A 100 -17.47 5.87 -7.27
CA GLY A 100 -18.60 5.40 -8.07
C GLY A 100 -18.95 3.92 -7.83
N ALA A 101 -18.37 3.26 -6.81
CA ALA A 101 -18.69 1.87 -6.47
C ALA A 101 -20.18 1.66 -6.19
N ASN A 102 -20.84 2.65 -5.59
CA ASN A 102 -22.29 2.63 -5.35
C ASN A 102 -23.13 2.45 -6.61
N LEU A 103 -22.64 2.82 -7.77
CA LEU A 103 -23.35 2.63 -9.05
C LEU A 103 -23.32 1.17 -9.51
N LEU A 104 -22.36 0.38 -9.04
CA LEU A 104 -22.22 -1.03 -9.38
C LEU A 104 -23.16 -1.91 -8.55
N TRP A 105 -23.57 -1.47 -7.35
CA TRP A 105 -24.39 -2.28 -6.44
C TRP A 105 -25.84 -2.47 -6.90
N VAL A 106 -26.29 -1.63 -7.79
CA VAL A 106 -27.69 -1.56 -8.27
C VAL A 106 -27.81 -1.97 -9.72
N ALA A 107 -29.06 -2.22 -10.17
CA ALA A 107 -29.34 -2.49 -11.58
C ALA A 107 -28.80 -1.35 -12.48
N PRO A 108 -28.28 -1.65 -13.68
CA PRO A 108 -28.29 -2.97 -14.34
C PRO A 108 -27.12 -3.90 -13.93
N TYR A 109 -26.19 -3.44 -13.08
CA TYR A 109 -24.96 -4.20 -12.76
C TYR A 109 -25.18 -5.22 -11.63
N GLY A 110 -25.68 -4.80 -10.47
CA GLY A 110 -25.90 -5.68 -9.31
C GLY A 110 -24.65 -6.38 -8.78
N VAL A 111 -23.48 -5.73 -8.91
CA VAL A 111 -22.17 -6.33 -8.57
C VAL A 111 -21.75 -5.86 -7.18
N ASN A 112 -21.58 -6.79 -6.23
CA ASN A 112 -21.18 -6.51 -4.87
C ASN A 112 -19.90 -7.26 -4.44
N GLY A 113 -19.28 -8.01 -5.33
CA GLY A 113 -18.04 -8.78 -5.10
C GLY A 113 -18.27 -10.25 -4.74
N GLU A 114 -19.47 -10.79 -4.98
CA GLU A 114 -19.79 -12.21 -4.75
C GLU A 114 -18.84 -13.13 -5.51
N GLY A 115 -18.34 -14.15 -4.82
CA GLY A 115 -17.44 -15.14 -5.40
C GLY A 115 -15.98 -14.68 -5.57
N GLY A 116 -15.70 -13.39 -5.34
CA GLY A 116 -14.32 -12.87 -5.32
C GLY A 116 -13.64 -13.01 -3.98
N THR A 117 -12.30 -13.03 -3.99
CA THR A 117 -11.45 -12.92 -2.80
C THR A 117 -10.38 -11.86 -3.04
N VAL A 118 -10.17 -10.98 -2.09
CA VAL A 118 -9.12 -9.94 -2.08
C VAL A 118 -8.12 -10.25 -0.98
N GLY A 119 -6.82 -10.23 -1.29
CA GLY A 119 -5.77 -10.26 -0.27
C GLY A 119 -5.56 -8.86 0.31
N VAL A 120 -5.43 -8.76 1.62
CA VAL A 120 -5.09 -7.50 2.30
C VAL A 120 -3.92 -7.74 3.23
N TRP A 121 -2.81 -7.06 2.96
CA TRP A 121 -1.63 -7.03 3.82
C TRP A 121 -1.59 -5.71 4.57
N ASP A 122 -1.30 -5.77 5.86
CA ASP A 122 -1.25 -4.58 6.73
C ASP A 122 -0.31 -4.84 7.93
N ALA A 123 -0.26 -3.93 8.89
CA ALA A 123 0.59 -4.04 10.08
C ALA A 123 0.29 -5.28 10.94
N SER A 124 -0.91 -5.81 10.84
CA SER A 124 -1.38 -7.06 11.43
C SER A 124 -2.70 -7.45 10.76
N SER A 125 -3.26 -8.60 11.11
CA SER A 125 -4.55 -9.04 10.59
C SER A 125 -5.70 -8.11 11.01
N ALA A 126 -6.76 -8.07 10.22
CA ALA A 126 -8.00 -7.39 10.59
C ALA A 126 -8.72 -8.16 11.72
N ARG A 127 -9.57 -7.47 12.48
CA ARG A 127 -10.44 -8.07 13.49
C ARG A 127 -11.54 -8.90 12.82
N THR A 128 -11.30 -10.16 12.54
CA THR A 128 -12.18 -11.07 11.77
C THR A 128 -13.59 -11.20 12.33
N THR A 129 -13.77 -10.95 13.65
CA THR A 129 -15.06 -11.05 14.36
C THR A 129 -15.92 -9.78 14.25
N HIS A 130 -15.51 -8.77 13.48
CA HIS A 130 -16.31 -7.55 13.33
C HIS A 130 -17.65 -7.85 12.66
N ARG A 131 -18.77 -7.28 13.18
CA ARG A 131 -20.14 -7.56 12.73
C ARG A 131 -20.37 -7.32 11.23
N GLU A 132 -19.71 -6.32 10.67
CA GLU A 132 -19.81 -5.96 9.23
C GLU A 132 -19.23 -7.03 8.29
N TYR A 133 -18.42 -7.93 8.80
CA TYR A 133 -17.78 -8.94 7.96
C TYR A 133 -18.61 -10.19 7.73
N GLY A 134 -19.48 -10.55 8.68
CA GLY A 134 -20.36 -11.72 8.54
C GLY A 134 -19.62 -13.02 8.21
N GLY A 135 -18.41 -13.22 8.74
CA GLY A 135 -17.58 -14.41 8.50
C GLY A 135 -16.86 -14.42 7.12
N ARG A 136 -16.82 -13.30 6.41
CA ARG A 136 -16.15 -13.20 5.08
C ARG A 136 -14.66 -12.81 5.16
N VAL A 137 -14.14 -12.53 6.35
CA VAL A 137 -12.75 -12.16 6.58
C VAL A 137 -12.03 -13.27 7.33
N THR A 138 -10.91 -13.71 6.80
CA THR A 138 -10.08 -14.78 7.39
C THR A 138 -8.67 -14.23 7.65
N SER A 139 -8.12 -14.47 8.85
CA SER A 139 -6.70 -14.28 9.11
C SER A 139 -5.92 -15.48 8.59
N MET A 140 -4.91 -15.26 7.76
CA MET A 140 -4.25 -16.32 7.01
C MET A 140 -2.90 -16.75 7.60
N ASP A 141 -2.21 -15.82 8.24
CA ASP A 141 -0.85 -15.97 8.78
C ASP A 141 -0.79 -16.24 10.28
N GLY A 142 -1.95 -16.35 10.94
CA GLY A 142 -2.04 -16.62 12.36
C GLY A 142 -1.56 -15.48 13.24
N ALA A 143 -1.62 -14.24 12.75
CA ALA A 143 -1.27 -13.05 13.50
C ALA A 143 -1.95 -13.04 14.87
N SER A 144 -1.17 -12.86 15.94
CA SER A 144 -1.62 -12.98 17.33
C SER A 144 -2.48 -11.79 17.81
N ALA A 145 -2.50 -10.71 17.05
CA ALA A 145 -3.24 -9.48 17.33
C ALA A 145 -3.99 -8.99 16.10
N SER A 146 -4.98 -8.14 16.29
CA SER A 146 -5.62 -7.40 15.19
C SER A 146 -5.18 -5.94 15.21
N SER A 147 -5.08 -5.34 14.02
CA SER A 147 -4.83 -3.93 13.83
C SER A 147 -6.14 -3.19 13.56
N ASP A 148 -6.34 -2.04 14.22
CA ASP A 148 -7.48 -1.15 13.92
C ASP A 148 -7.36 -0.61 12.49
N HIS A 149 -6.13 -0.33 12.03
CA HIS A 149 -5.87 0.11 10.67
C HIS A 149 -6.26 -0.98 9.66
N ALA A 150 -5.78 -2.21 9.83
CA ALA A 150 -6.18 -3.34 8.99
C ALA A 150 -7.70 -3.56 8.97
N SER A 151 -8.35 -3.46 10.15
CA SER A 151 -9.81 -3.57 10.25
C SER A 151 -10.50 -2.48 9.45
N HIS A 152 -10.04 -1.23 9.54
CA HIS A 152 -10.60 -0.11 8.80
C HIS A 152 -10.41 -0.28 7.27
N VAL A 153 -9.22 -0.71 6.81
CA VAL A 153 -8.95 -1.00 5.40
C VAL A 153 -9.85 -2.11 4.87
N VAL A 154 -9.92 -3.23 5.60
CA VAL A 154 -10.78 -4.37 5.25
C VAL A 154 -12.26 -3.97 5.24
N GLY A 155 -12.70 -3.17 6.21
CA GLY A 155 -14.07 -2.64 6.24
C GLY A 155 -14.37 -1.75 5.04
N THR A 156 -13.44 -0.90 4.64
CA THR A 156 -13.57 -0.07 3.43
C THR A 156 -13.76 -0.92 2.18
N ILE A 157 -13.17 -2.12 2.14
CA ILE A 157 -13.33 -3.06 1.04
C ILE A 157 -14.66 -3.82 1.17
N CYS A 158 -14.95 -4.47 2.32
CA CYS A 158 -15.94 -5.53 2.39
C CYS A 158 -17.03 -5.37 3.47
N ALA A 159 -17.14 -4.23 4.18
CA ALA A 159 -18.21 -4.03 5.13
C ALA A 159 -19.59 -4.22 4.48
N ALA A 160 -20.44 -5.05 5.09
CA ALA A 160 -21.75 -5.42 4.54
C ALA A 160 -22.72 -4.23 4.45
N GLY A 161 -22.50 -3.18 5.26
CA GLY A 161 -23.40 -2.04 5.36
C GLY A 161 -24.54 -2.29 6.36
N ILE A 162 -24.27 -3.05 7.44
CA ILE A 162 -25.16 -3.10 8.60
C ILE A 162 -25.31 -1.68 9.15
N ASP A 163 -24.21 -0.95 9.24
CA ASP A 163 -24.22 0.50 9.26
C ASP A 163 -24.06 1.00 7.81
N ALA A 164 -25.11 1.61 7.27
CA ALA A 164 -25.12 2.08 5.88
C ALA A 164 -24.02 3.10 5.58
N ALA A 165 -23.56 3.86 6.57
CA ALA A 165 -22.47 4.82 6.44
C ALA A 165 -21.10 4.16 6.29
N ALA A 166 -20.94 2.92 6.78
CA ALA A 166 -19.71 2.14 6.74
C ALA A 166 -19.65 1.14 5.58
N LYS A 167 -20.64 1.10 4.68
CA LYS A 167 -20.71 0.11 3.60
C LYS A 167 -19.47 0.12 2.73
N GLY A 168 -18.83 -1.05 2.60
CA GLY A 168 -17.62 -1.26 1.80
C GLY A 168 -17.87 -1.22 0.28
N MET A 169 -16.79 -1.09 -0.49
CA MET A 169 -16.85 -0.99 -1.96
C MET A 169 -17.36 -2.27 -2.63
N ALA A 170 -17.01 -3.42 -2.07
CA ALA A 170 -17.42 -4.75 -2.51
C ALA A 170 -18.03 -5.52 -1.31
N PRO A 171 -19.27 -5.18 -0.88
CA PRO A 171 -19.82 -5.61 0.41
C PRO A 171 -20.09 -7.11 0.54
N ALA A 172 -19.94 -7.88 -0.54
CA ALA A 172 -20.08 -9.33 -0.54
C ALA A 172 -18.78 -10.09 -0.83
N VAL A 173 -17.66 -9.40 -1.04
CA VAL A 173 -16.36 -10.01 -1.31
C VAL A 173 -15.82 -10.71 -0.05
N ARG A 174 -15.02 -11.76 -0.25
CA ARG A 174 -14.20 -12.36 0.80
C ARG A 174 -12.86 -11.63 0.90
N VAL A 175 -12.30 -11.59 2.11
CA VAL A 175 -10.98 -11.01 2.34
C VAL A 175 -10.12 -12.01 3.09
N ASP A 176 -8.96 -12.28 2.55
CA ASP A 176 -7.85 -12.97 3.19
C ASP A 176 -6.89 -11.92 3.74
N SER A 177 -6.81 -11.82 5.07
CA SER A 177 -6.07 -10.78 5.77
C SER A 177 -4.77 -11.34 6.33
N TYR A 178 -3.69 -10.64 6.07
CA TYR A 178 -2.31 -10.98 6.45
C TYR A 178 -1.66 -9.85 7.24
N ASP A 179 -0.64 -10.17 8.02
CA ASP A 179 0.34 -9.16 8.37
C ASP A 179 1.34 -8.96 7.21
N TRP A 180 2.08 -7.87 7.20
CA TRP A 180 3.02 -7.56 6.10
C TRP A 180 4.38 -8.24 6.21
N THR A 181 4.59 -9.11 7.21
CA THR A 181 5.92 -9.61 7.57
C THR A 181 6.58 -10.42 6.45
N ASP A 182 5.82 -11.25 5.77
CA ASP A 182 6.24 -12.09 4.66
C ASP A 182 5.50 -11.77 3.34
N ASP A 183 5.04 -10.54 3.17
CA ASP A 183 4.13 -10.09 2.12
C ASP A 183 4.51 -10.57 0.70
N VAL A 184 5.75 -10.38 0.26
CA VAL A 184 6.21 -10.83 -1.07
C VAL A 184 6.10 -12.34 -1.24
N SER A 185 6.39 -13.10 -0.17
CA SER A 185 6.28 -14.56 -0.15
C SER A 185 4.84 -15.00 -0.29
N GLU A 186 3.96 -14.42 0.52
CA GLU A 186 2.55 -14.76 0.56
C GLU A 186 1.79 -14.30 -0.69
N MET A 187 2.08 -13.10 -1.19
CA MET A 187 1.60 -12.65 -2.50
C MET A 187 2.01 -13.61 -3.62
N ALA A 188 3.25 -14.11 -3.55
CA ALA A 188 3.76 -15.04 -4.55
C ALA A 188 3.05 -16.40 -4.51
N GLU A 189 2.71 -16.90 -3.31
CA GLU A 189 1.97 -18.13 -3.12
C GLU A 189 0.50 -18.01 -3.54
N ARG A 190 -0.09 -16.81 -3.38
CA ARG A 190 -1.52 -16.59 -3.55
C ARG A 190 -1.90 -15.91 -4.87
N GLY A 191 -0.97 -15.28 -5.56
CA GLY A 191 -1.26 -14.55 -6.79
C GLY A 191 -1.60 -15.46 -7.97
N ALA A 192 -2.63 -15.09 -8.74
CA ALA A 192 -3.07 -15.85 -9.90
C ALA A 192 -2.14 -15.64 -11.10
N ALA A 193 -1.66 -16.72 -11.68
CA ALA A 193 -0.87 -16.69 -12.92
C ALA A 193 -1.68 -17.11 -14.16
N VAL A 194 -2.83 -17.74 -13.96
CA VAL A 194 -3.80 -18.08 -15.03
C VAL A 194 -5.21 -17.63 -14.62
N PRO A 195 -6.10 -17.28 -15.57
CA PRO A 195 -7.45 -16.87 -15.24
C PRO A 195 -8.22 -17.98 -14.53
N GLY A 196 -8.86 -17.67 -13.40
CA GLY A 196 -9.71 -18.59 -12.66
C GLY A 196 -8.96 -19.73 -11.96
N GLU A 197 -7.67 -19.58 -11.72
CA GLU A 197 -6.85 -20.54 -10.97
C GLU A 197 -7.42 -20.73 -9.56
N ALA A 198 -7.76 -21.97 -9.21
CA ALA A 198 -8.44 -22.28 -7.95
C ALA A 198 -7.55 -21.98 -6.74
N GLY A 199 -8.13 -21.33 -5.71
CA GLY A 199 -7.42 -20.95 -4.49
C GLY A 199 -6.52 -19.74 -4.62
N MET A 200 -6.42 -19.12 -5.81
CA MET A 200 -5.62 -17.91 -6.05
C MET A 200 -6.47 -16.65 -5.94
N ILE A 201 -5.80 -15.52 -5.66
CA ILE A 201 -6.39 -14.20 -5.66
C ILE A 201 -5.93 -13.42 -6.90
N ASN A 202 -6.81 -12.54 -7.39
CA ASN A 202 -6.52 -11.69 -8.54
C ASN A 202 -6.22 -10.25 -8.14
N ILE A 203 -6.48 -9.87 -6.90
CA ILE A 203 -6.37 -8.49 -6.41
C ILE A 203 -5.81 -8.51 -4.99
N SER A 204 -4.89 -7.58 -4.71
CA SER A 204 -4.46 -7.27 -3.36
C SER A 204 -4.42 -5.78 -3.06
N SER A 205 -4.49 -5.44 -1.78
CA SER A 205 -4.44 -4.07 -1.27
C SER A 205 -3.38 -3.93 -0.20
N HIS A 206 -2.51 -2.93 -0.37
CA HIS A 206 -1.35 -2.64 0.47
C HIS A 206 -1.40 -1.16 0.90
N SER A 207 -1.82 -0.92 2.15
CA SER A 207 -1.97 0.44 2.69
C SER A 207 -0.80 0.81 3.61
N TYR A 208 0.43 0.55 3.18
CA TYR A 208 1.66 0.81 3.91
C TYR A 208 2.80 1.22 2.95
N GLY A 209 3.93 1.64 3.49
CA GLY A 209 5.13 2.01 2.73
C GLY A 209 6.33 2.20 3.64
N MET A 210 7.50 2.44 3.06
CA MET A 210 8.76 2.68 3.78
C MET A 210 9.00 4.17 3.98
N TYR A 211 9.72 4.52 5.05
CA TYR A 211 10.21 5.88 5.26
C TYR A 211 11.34 6.22 4.27
N ALA A 212 11.28 7.39 3.67
CA ALA A 212 12.24 7.82 2.65
C ALA A 212 12.78 9.25 2.87
N GLY A 213 12.08 10.08 3.64
CA GLY A 213 12.44 11.43 4.03
C GLY A 213 12.27 11.62 5.53
N TRP A 214 11.60 12.68 5.96
CA TRP A 214 11.17 12.84 7.33
C TRP A 214 10.07 11.84 7.66
N ALA A 215 10.06 11.33 8.88
CA ALA A 215 8.95 10.55 9.41
C ALA A 215 8.57 11.06 10.79
N TYR A 216 7.27 11.27 11.02
CA TYR A 216 6.76 11.60 12.34
C TYR A 216 6.87 10.38 13.27
N THR A 217 7.67 10.49 14.34
CA THR A 217 8.04 9.38 15.22
C THR A 217 7.70 9.60 16.70
N GLN A 218 7.15 10.79 17.05
CA GLN A 218 6.69 11.21 18.39
C GLN A 218 7.81 11.64 19.35
N SER A 219 8.83 10.83 19.54
CA SER A 219 9.92 11.15 20.45
C SER A 219 11.24 10.54 19.92
N PRO A 220 12.08 11.33 19.23
CA PRO A 220 11.83 12.73 18.82
C PRO A 220 10.58 12.88 17.95
N ALA A 221 10.09 14.09 17.77
CA ALA A 221 8.87 14.32 16.98
C ALA A 221 9.02 13.86 15.54
N TYR A 222 10.21 14.06 14.94
CA TYR A 222 10.54 13.58 13.60
C TYR A 222 11.89 12.90 13.57
N THR A 223 12.03 11.93 12.67
CA THR A 223 13.30 11.27 12.37
C THR A 223 13.57 11.35 10.87
N TRP A 224 14.80 11.72 10.50
CA TRP A 224 15.24 11.77 9.11
C TRP A 224 15.70 10.40 8.63
N TYR A 225 15.15 9.93 7.52
CA TYR A 225 15.47 8.65 6.88
C TYR A 225 16.20 8.79 5.54
N GLY A 226 16.50 10.02 5.12
CA GLY A 226 17.38 10.29 3.98
C GLY A 226 18.87 10.13 4.34
N THR A 227 19.74 10.50 3.40
CA THR A 227 21.19 10.66 3.63
C THR A 227 21.58 12.13 3.73
N GLY A 228 22.76 12.41 4.34
CA GLY A 228 23.11 13.78 4.69
C GLY A 228 22.22 14.35 5.80
N MET A 229 22.76 15.27 6.57
CA MET A 229 22.08 15.78 7.76
C MET A 229 21.97 17.31 7.77
N ASP A 230 22.53 17.96 6.77
CA ASP A 230 22.54 19.41 6.67
C ASP A 230 21.74 19.90 5.45
N ALA A 231 21.29 21.16 5.51
CA ALA A 231 20.46 21.76 4.47
C ALA A 231 21.14 21.91 3.09
N ALA A 232 22.43 21.67 3.00
CA ALA A 232 23.20 21.83 1.76
C ALA A 232 23.59 20.48 1.12
N GLY A 233 23.61 19.39 1.92
CA GLY A 233 24.14 18.09 1.50
C GLY A 233 23.25 16.92 1.84
N TYR A 234 21.91 17.11 1.89
CA TYR A 234 20.96 16.03 2.11
C TYR A 234 20.48 15.39 0.80
N GLU A 235 20.02 14.17 0.89
CA GLU A 235 19.30 13.45 -0.15
C GLU A 235 18.17 12.65 0.53
N ASP A 236 16.92 12.92 0.15
CA ASP A 236 15.82 12.01 0.45
C ASP A 236 15.90 10.77 -0.47
N HIS A 237 15.08 9.77 -0.20
CA HIS A 237 15.03 8.56 -1.00
C HIS A 237 13.66 8.36 -1.64
N PHE A 238 12.88 9.41 -1.71
CA PHE A 238 11.67 9.41 -2.51
C PHE A 238 12.00 9.22 -3.99
N GLY A 239 11.11 8.63 -4.73
CA GLY A 239 11.24 8.42 -6.17
C GLY A 239 12.21 7.29 -6.59
N GLN A 240 13.05 6.79 -5.68
CA GLN A 240 14.12 5.81 -5.98
C GLN A 240 13.57 4.40 -6.20
N TYR A 241 13.68 3.91 -7.44
CA TYR A 241 13.35 2.52 -7.78
C TYR A 241 14.41 1.56 -7.23
N ASN A 242 14.16 0.99 -6.09
CA ASN A 242 15.10 0.14 -5.35
C ASN A 242 14.82 -1.37 -5.50
N ALA A 243 15.46 -2.19 -4.68
CA ALA A 243 15.30 -3.65 -4.70
C ALA A 243 13.86 -4.09 -4.38
N TYR A 244 13.16 -3.39 -3.49
CA TYR A 244 11.77 -3.71 -3.14
C TYR A 244 10.82 -3.44 -4.29
N ALA A 245 10.89 -2.26 -4.91
CA ALA A 245 10.10 -1.93 -6.09
C ALA A 245 10.33 -2.95 -7.22
N ARG A 246 11.59 -3.39 -7.39
CA ARG A 246 11.95 -4.42 -8.37
C ARG A 246 11.37 -5.79 -8.01
N ASP A 247 11.38 -6.19 -6.74
CA ASP A 247 10.86 -7.48 -6.30
C ASP A 247 9.34 -7.55 -6.50
N ILE A 248 8.61 -6.48 -6.17
CA ILE A 248 7.17 -6.35 -6.45
C ILE A 248 6.90 -6.39 -7.96
N ASP A 249 7.70 -5.69 -8.77
CA ASP A 249 7.56 -5.74 -10.23
C ASP A 249 7.85 -7.11 -10.81
N THR A 250 8.84 -7.82 -10.28
CA THR A 250 9.16 -9.19 -10.69
C THR A 250 8.04 -10.14 -10.33
N LEU A 251 7.44 -9.94 -9.15
CA LEU A 251 6.25 -10.68 -8.72
C LEU A 251 5.08 -10.43 -9.66
N ALA A 252 4.70 -9.18 -9.89
CA ALA A 252 3.60 -8.80 -10.77
C ALA A 252 3.82 -9.30 -12.22
N TYR A 253 5.04 -9.23 -12.71
CA TYR A 253 5.42 -9.80 -14.02
C TYR A 253 5.24 -11.31 -14.08
N SER A 254 5.55 -12.01 -12.99
CA SER A 254 5.43 -13.48 -12.91
C SER A 254 3.99 -13.96 -12.72
N LEU A 255 3.09 -13.08 -12.28
CA LEU A 255 1.70 -13.36 -11.95
C LEU A 255 0.75 -12.42 -12.75
N PRO A 256 0.61 -12.63 -14.06
CA PRO A 256 -0.03 -11.67 -14.96
C PRO A 256 -1.55 -11.50 -14.76
N TYR A 257 -2.18 -12.30 -13.94
CA TYR A 257 -3.60 -12.20 -13.56
C TYR A 257 -3.79 -11.75 -12.10
N TYR A 258 -2.72 -11.21 -11.52
CA TYR A 258 -2.71 -10.65 -10.17
C TYR A 258 -2.41 -9.16 -10.21
N LEU A 259 -3.35 -8.35 -9.76
CA LEU A 259 -3.24 -6.89 -9.73
C LEU A 259 -3.01 -6.40 -8.31
N ILE A 260 -1.91 -5.71 -8.11
CA ILE A 260 -1.46 -5.18 -6.84
C ILE A 260 -1.82 -3.70 -6.75
N PHE A 261 -2.60 -3.31 -5.73
CA PHE A 261 -2.90 -1.92 -5.40
C PHE A 261 -2.05 -1.47 -4.23
N TRP A 262 -1.30 -0.39 -4.41
CA TRP A 262 -0.42 0.15 -3.38
C TRP A 262 -0.74 1.61 -3.07
N ALA A 263 -0.73 2.00 -1.79
CA ALA A 263 -0.91 3.39 -1.38
C ALA A 263 0.27 4.24 -1.83
N ALA A 264 0.01 5.47 -2.27
CA ALA A 264 1.05 6.43 -2.65
C ALA A 264 1.89 6.92 -1.45
N GLY A 265 1.35 6.87 -0.24
CA GLY A 265 1.98 7.38 0.98
C GLY A 265 1.35 8.69 1.49
N ASN A 266 1.79 9.10 2.70
CA ASN A 266 1.28 10.28 3.42
C ASN A 266 2.39 11.29 3.76
N ASP A 267 3.54 11.18 3.15
CA ASP A 267 4.81 11.79 3.58
C ASP A 267 4.80 13.32 3.49
N ARG A 268 3.92 13.90 2.65
CA ARG A 268 3.79 15.36 2.52
C ARG A 268 3.33 16.09 3.80
N LEU A 269 2.94 15.38 4.86
CA LEU A 269 2.70 15.96 6.18
C LEU A 269 3.94 15.98 7.08
N ASP A 270 4.98 15.27 6.73
CA ASP A 270 6.17 15.14 7.56
C ASP A 270 7.09 16.34 7.36
N ASN A 271 6.71 17.42 8.04
CA ASN A 271 7.34 18.74 7.91
C ASN A 271 7.69 19.30 9.29
N PRO A 272 8.89 19.02 9.83
CA PRO A 272 9.34 19.61 11.07
C PRO A 272 9.40 21.14 10.99
N LYS A 273 9.13 21.80 12.11
CA LYS A 273 9.15 23.25 12.26
C LYS A 273 10.32 23.67 13.13
N GLN A 274 10.76 24.91 12.97
CA GLN A 274 11.78 25.52 13.81
C GLN A 274 11.55 25.17 15.29
N GLY A 275 12.55 24.52 15.91
CA GLY A 275 12.55 24.13 17.31
C GLY A 275 11.90 22.77 17.62
N ASP A 276 11.27 22.10 16.66
CA ASP A 276 10.78 20.74 16.87
C ASP A 276 11.95 19.80 17.25
N SER A 277 11.66 18.83 18.11
CA SER A 277 12.64 17.80 18.49
C SER A 277 12.78 16.80 17.34
N VAL A 278 13.96 16.72 16.73
CA VAL A 278 14.22 15.82 15.60
C VAL A 278 15.47 14.96 15.84
N ALA A 279 15.47 13.75 15.26
CA ALA A 279 16.70 12.96 15.08
C ALA A 279 17.10 13.01 13.60
N LEU A 280 18.37 13.34 13.35
CA LEU A 280 18.90 13.44 11.98
C LEU A 280 19.37 12.09 11.41
N ILE A 281 19.34 11.06 12.22
CA ILE A 281 19.51 9.64 11.84
C ILE A 281 18.63 8.78 12.75
N PRO A 282 18.13 7.65 12.29
CA PRO A 282 17.40 6.70 13.12
C PRO A 282 18.21 6.24 14.33
N GLY A 283 17.63 6.40 15.53
CA GLY A 283 18.31 6.10 16.81
C GLY A 283 19.37 7.13 17.24
N GLY A 284 19.49 8.24 16.52
CA GLY A 284 20.40 9.33 16.85
C GLY A 284 19.90 10.21 18.01
N ALA A 285 20.79 11.08 18.49
CA ALA A 285 20.44 12.06 19.51
C ALA A 285 19.40 13.06 18.98
N SER A 286 18.49 13.46 19.86
CA SER A 286 17.51 14.49 19.55
C SER A 286 18.15 15.88 19.54
N VAL A 287 17.87 16.66 18.51
CA VAL A 287 18.28 18.07 18.36
C VAL A 287 17.06 18.93 18.05
N ALA A 288 17.20 20.25 18.27
CA ALA A 288 16.17 21.20 17.82
C ALA A 288 16.29 21.39 16.30
N TYR A 289 15.20 21.21 15.57
CA TYR A 289 15.16 21.45 14.13
C TYR A 289 15.43 22.91 13.80
N ASP A 290 16.33 23.14 12.85
CA ASP A 290 16.59 24.45 12.25
C ASP A 290 16.57 24.30 10.72
N PRO A 291 15.63 24.94 10.00
CA PRO A 291 15.52 24.82 8.56
C PRO A 291 16.70 25.42 7.79
N ALA A 292 17.56 26.22 8.44
CA ALA A 292 18.79 26.73 7.83
C ALA A 292 19.96 25.72 7.91
N LEU A 293 19.87 24.74 8.80
CA LEU A 293 20.95 23.77 9.08
C LEU A 293 20.58 22.34 8.68
N HIS A 294 19.30 21.99 8.71
CA HIS A 294 18.84 20.61 8.56
C HIS A 294 18.02 20.43 7.26
N PRO A 295 17.83 19.18 6.77
CA PRO A 295 17.01 18.92 5.59
C PRO A 295 15.63 19.55 5.68
N PRO A 296 15.10 20.17 4.61
CA PRO A 296 13.76 20.75 4.62
C PRO A 296 12.68 19.67 4.79
N GLY A 297 11.49 20.07 5.26
CA GLY A 297 10.34 19.17 5.34
C GLY A 297 9.93 18.62 3.96
N ASP A 298 9.38 17.44 3.93
CA ASP A 298 9.09 16.70 2.70
C ASP A 298 8.13 17.44 1.75
N LYS A 299 7.22 18.23 2.30
CA LYS A 299 6.36 19.10 1.48
C LYS A 299 7.06 20.35 0.95
N VAL A 300 8.12 20.80 1.60
CA VAL A 300 8.85 22.02 1.21
C VAL A 300 9.83 21.69 0.08
N TYR A 301 10.44 20.54 0.14
CA TYR A 301 11.33 20.04 -0.89
C TYR A 301 10.56 19.78 -2.19
N LYS A 302 11.13 20.22 -3.32
CA LYS A 302 10.52 20.10 -4.65
C LYS A 302 9.04 20.56 -4.71
N ASN A 303 8.59 21.47 -3.87
CA ASN A 303 7.19 21.93 -3.74
C ASN A 303 6.21 20.77 -3.42
N GLY A 304 6.65 19.75 -2.71
CA GLY A 304 5.87 18.58 -2.31
C GLY A 304 5.64 17.56 -3.44
N TYR A 305 6.34 17.70 -4.55
CA TYR A 305 6.50 16.65 -5.55
C TYR A 305 7.60 15.67 -5.12
N ASP A 306 7.62 14.50 -5.79
CA ASP A 306 8.63 13.46 -5.54
C ASP A 306 8.67 13.06 -4.05
N THR A 307 7.52 12.61 -3.56
CA THR A 307 7.33 12.18 -2.16
C THR A 307 6.81 10.74 -2.06
N LEU A 308 6.91 9.96 -3.16
CA LEU A 308 6.54 8.56 -3.19
C LEU A 308 7.66 7.69 -2.63
N SER A 309 7.33 6.82 -1.68
CA SER A 309 8.29 5.86 -1.15
C SER A 309 8.32 4.55 -1.97
N TYR A 310 9.30 3.73 -1.73
CA TYR A 310 9.76 2.59 -2.53
C TYR A 310 8.69 1.64 -3.06
N ASP A 311 7.77 1.19 -2.20
CA ASP A 311 6.82 0.12 -2.57
C ASP A 311 5.84 0.58 -3.65
N GLY A 312 5.38 1.84 -3.57
CA GLY A 312 4.50 2.46 -4.56
C GLY A 312 5.18 2.80 -5.89
N LEU A 313 6.50 2.58 -6.04
CA LEU A 313 7.26 2.91 -7.25
C LEU A 313 7.29 1.78 -8.30
N GLY A 314 6.72 0.62 -7.97
CA GLY A 314 6.62 -0.49 -8.92
C GLY A 314 5.99 -0.05 -10.25
N LYS A 315 6.47 -0.60 -11.36
CA LYS A 315 6.01 -0.30 -12.73
C LYS A 315 4.74 -1.06 -13.07
N ASN A 316 4.55 -2.22 -12.43
CA ASN A 316 3.46 -3.14 -12.67
C ASN A 316 2.43 -3.16 -11.53
N VAL A 317 2.51 -2.21 -10.60
CA VAL A 317 1.52 -2.00 -9.54
C VAL A 317 0.66 -0.78 -9.82
N LEU A 318 -0.58 -0.78 -9.33
CA LEU A 318 -1.46 0.37 -9.38
C LEU A 318 -1.30 1.20 -8.09
N THR A 319 -0.56 2.30 -8.18
CA THR A 319 -0.34 3.21 -7.06
C THR A 319 -1.50 4.17 -6.93
N VAL A 320 -2.05 4.30 -5.71
CA VAL A 320 -3.28 5.05 -5.44
C VAL A 320 -3.00 6.23 -4.52
N GLY A 321 -3.25 7.43 -5.01
CA GLY A 321 -3.22 8.68 -4.24
C GLY A 321 -4.55 9.00 -3.56
N ALA A 322 -4.52 9.82 -2.51
CA ALA A 322 -5.68 10.16 -1.70
C ALA A 322 -6.33 11.50 -2.10
N LEU A 323 -7.61 11.46 -2.41
CA LEU A 323 -8.48 12.62 -2.63
C LEU A 323 -9.38 12.90 -1.43
N ARG A 324 -9.93 14.11 -1.40
CA ARG A 324 -11.12 14.46 -0.61
C ARG A 324 -12.38 13.91 -1.29
N ASP A 325 -13.50 13.92 -0.55
CA ASP A 325 -14.79 13.52 -1.09
C ASP A 325 -15.15 14.28 -2.36
N ALA A 326 -15.40 13.55 -3.43
CA ALA A 326 -15.97 14.07 -4.68
C ALA A 326 -17.51 14.01 -4.62
N VAL A 327 -18.11 14.57 -3.58
CA VAL A 327 -19.56 14.49 -3.32
C VAL A 327 -20.14 15.86 -2.98
N SER A 328 -21.29 16.17 -3.56
CA SER A 328 -22.10 17.35 -3.22
C SER A 328 -23.57 16.96 -3.21
N GLY A 329 -24.26 17.27 -2.11
CA GLY A 329 -25.68 16.91 -1.97
C GLY A 329 -25.97 15.41 -2.07
N GLY A 330 -25.02 14.54 -1.64
CA GLY A 330 -25.14 13.08 -1.72
C GLY A 330 -24.90 12.48 -3.12
N VAL A 331 -24.48 13.30 -4.10
CA VAL A 331 -24.22 12.88 -5.47
C VAL A 331 -22.74 13.08 -5.80
N ARG A 332 -22.17 12.17 -6.59
CA ARG A 332 -20.80 12.29 -7.09
C ARG A 332 -20.60 13.58 -7.88
N ASN A 333 -19.64 14.39 -7.47
CA ASN A 333 -19.29 15.63 -8.14
C ASN A 333 -17.77 15.83 -8.16
N LEU A 334 -17.15 15.58 -9.30
CA LEU A 334 -15.69 15.67 -9.47
C LEU A 334 -15.14 17.09 -9.27
N GLY A 335 -15.95 18.13 -9.32
CA GLY A 335 -15.55 19.50 -9.00
C GLY A 335 -15.11 19.69 -7.53
N TYR A 336 -15.49 18.77 -6.65
CA TYR A 336 -15.05 18.73 -5.24
C TYR A 336 -13.87 17.80 -4.99
N ALA A 337 -13.47 17.00 -5.99
CA ALA A 337 -12.31 16.13 -5.91
C ALA A 337 -11.03 16.98 -5.84
N GLY A 338 -10.46 17.10 -4.67
CA GLY A 338 -9.16 17.74 -4.46
C GLY A 338 -8.20 16.79 -3.80
N MET A 339 -6.92 16.85 -4.20
CA MET A 339 -5.88 16.08 -3.51
C MET A 339 -5.83 16.46 -2.03
N THR A 340 -5.62 15.47 -1.17
CA THR A 340 -5.38 15.72 0.25
C THR A 340 -4.04 16.40 0.45
N SER A 341 -3.86 17.05 1.59
CA SER A 341 -2.59 17.72 1.93
C SER A 341 -1.45 16.74 2.18
N PHE A 342 -1.78 15.49 2.49
CA PHE A 342 -0.83 14.45 2.91
C PHE A 342 -0.44 13.48 1.79
N SER A 343 -1.32 13.23 0.83
CA SER A 343 -1.06 12.24 -0.21
C SER A 343 0.24 12.51 -0.94
N SER A 344 1.11 11.53 -0.99
CA SER A 344 2.36 11.60 -1.72
C SER A 344 2.15 11.70 -3.23
N TRP A 345 3.07 12.38 -3.90
CA TRP A 345 3.07 12.62 -5.36
C TRP A 345 4.44 12.28 -5.94
N GLY A 346 4.43 11.82 -7.22
CA GLY A 346 5.64 11.75 -8.04
C GLY A 346 6.12 13.13 -8.55
N PRO A 347 6.91 13.13 -9.62
CA PRO A 347 7.30 11.96 -10.41
C PRO A 347 8.24 11.02 -9.62
N THR A 348 8.53 9.86 -10.21
CA THR A 348 9.65 9.01 -9.78
C THR A 348 10.97 9.55 -10.32
N ASP A 349 12.11 9.17 -9.75
CA ASP A 349 13.44 9.61 -10.21
C ASP A 349 13.74 9.23 -11.67
N ASP A 350 13.16 8.14 -12.15
CA ASP A 350 13.25 7.73 -13.57
C ASP A 350 12.22 8.43 -14.47
N GLY A 351 11.51 9.44 -13.96
CA GLY A 351 10.63 10.33 -14.71
C GLY A 351 9.21 9.81 -14.95
N ARG A 352 8.79 8.70 -14.31
CA ARG A 352 7.43 8.19 -14.44
C ARG A 352 6.44 9.03 -13.61
N ILE A 353 5.23 9.14 -14.13
CA ILE A 353 4.11 9.77 -13.43
C ILE A 353 3.50 8.74 -12.48
N LYS A 354 3.44 9.09 -11.19
CA LYS A 354 2.75 8.37 -10.12
C LYS A 354 2.08 9.40 -9.19
N PRO A 355 1.01 9.06 -8.46
CA PRO A 355 0.28 7.79 -8.51
C PRO A 355 -0.42 7.58 -9.85
N ASP A 356 -0.78 6.32 -10.16
CA ASP A 356 -1.49 5.97 -11.41
C ASP A 356 -2.93 6.44 -11.40
N VAL A 357 -3.57 6.36 -10.24
CA VAL A 357 -4.96 6.76 -10.00
C VAL A 357 -5.08 7.42 -8.62
N THR A 358 -6.24 8.00 -8.38
CA THR A 358 -6.59 8.57 -7.08
C THR A 358 -7.96 8.06 -6.63
N ALA A 359 -8.10 7.86 -5.32
CA ALA A 359 -9.36 7.49 -4.68
C ALA A 359 -9.61 8.37 -3.45
N ASN A 360 -10.84 8.36 -2.93
CA ASN A 360 -11.11 9.06 -1.69
C ASN A 360 -10.26 8.47 -0.54
N GLY A 361 -9.54 9.30 0.18
CA GLY A 361 -8.67 8.98 1.29
C GLY A 361 -8.79 9.95 2.46
N TYR A 362 -9.95 10.60 2.66
CA TYR A 362 -10.12 11.63 3.67
C TYR A 362 -11.52 11.60 4.32
N TYR A 363 -11.55 11.60 5.64
CA TYR A 363 -12.77 11.54 6.46
C TYR A 363 -13.67 10.34 6.14
N LEU A 364 -13.15 9.14 6.29
CA LEU A 364 -13.92 7.92 6.12
C LEU A 364 -14.48 7.37 7.39
N TRP A 365 -15.62 6.78 7.19
CA TRP A 365 -16.29 5.96 8.16
C TRP A 365 -16.20 4.50 7.71
N SER A 366 -15.63 3.63 8.50
CA SER A 366 -15.46 2.20 8.23
C SER A 366 -15.62 1.37 9.52
N THR A 367 -15.05 0.20 9.55
CA THR A 367 -15.14 -0.74 10.69
C THR A 367 -14.02 -0.53 11.68
#